data_7937f0a7965cd1f5c177ab39a15f4e36
#
_entry.id   7937f0a7965cd1f5c177ab39a15f4e36
#
_cell.length_a   1.000
_cell.length_b   1.000
_cell.length_c   1.000
_cell.angle_alpha   90.00
_cell.angle_beta   90.00
_cell.angle_gamma   90.00
#
_symmetry.space_group_name_H-M   'P 1'
#
loop_
_entity.id
_entity.type
_entity.pdbx_description
1 polymer ?
#
loop_
_entity_poly.entity_id
_entity_poly.type
_entity_poly.pdbx_seq_one_letter_code
_entity_poly.pdbx_strand_id
1 'polypeptide(L)'
;LVHKNFSVSQSVPFDTEDANVFLNGVASTLSAVRSAQQQAGFAVLYYNVKSKTIWAYTTMGWDKDDDSGNNSYILLKGEIKNIYYKSTDVMTPTSVRIEVDKANSDDSFDSSEDEDSDGYLTISLDSSELQYMFSIYGDLEVGDDVVLVCNRNGSSYTAVDALEY
;
A
#
# COMPACT_ATOMS: atom_id res chain seq x y z
N LEU A 1 -0.26 -11.16 -7.41
CA LEU A 1 -1.61 -11.72 -7.39
C LEU A 1 -1.96 -12.04 -5.94
N VAL A 2 -2.86 -11.26 -5.36
CA VAL A 2 -3.36 -11.50 -4.01
C VAL A 2 -4.47 -12.54 -4.10
N HIS A 3 -4.24 -13.72 -3.56
CA HIS A 3 -5.32 -14.69 -3.38
C HIS A 3 -5.99 -14.44 -2.03
N LYS A 4 -7.26 -14.08 -2.05
CA LYS A 4 -8.10 -13.83 -0.85
C LYS A 4 -8.12 -14.96 0.18
N ASN A 5 -7.63 -16.14 -0.16
CA ASN A 5 -7.71 -17.34 0.69
C ASN A 5 -6.38 -18.03 0.76
N PHE A 6 -5.33 -17.54 1.23
CA PHE A 6 -4.03 -18.18 1.55
C PHE A 6 -3.80 -19.64 1.08
N SER A 7 -4.69 -20.20 0.28
CA SER A 7 -4.55 -21.50 -0.35
C SER A 7 -3.97 -21.30 -1.74
N VAL A 8 -2.67 -21.46 -1.87
CA VAL A 8 -2.01 -21.47 -3.18
C VAL A 8 -2.43 -22.74 -3.90
N SER A 9 -3.51 -22.68 -4.67
CA SER A 9 -3.91 -23.75 -5.56
C SER A 9 -3.21 -23.70 -6.92
N GLN A 10 -2.55 -22.61 -7.26
CA GLN A 10 -1.86 -22.44 -8.55
C GLN A 10 -0.60 -21.59 -8.39
N SER A 11 0.49 -22.02 -9.02
CA SER A 11 1.65 -21.18 -9.28
C SER A 11 1.32 -20.20 -10.40
N VAL A 12 1.37 -18.91 -10.13
CA VAL A 12 1.31 -17.89 -11.18
C VAL A 12 2.73 -17.44 -11.44
N PRO A 13 3.36 -17.87 -12.55
CA PRO A 13 4.67 -17.39 -12.90
C PRO A 13 4.58 -15.92 -13.35
N PHE A 14 5.45 -15.09 -12.84
CA PHE A 14 5.65 -13.72 -13.33
C PHE A 14 7.14 -13.48 -13.53
N ASP A 15 7.44 -12.63 -14.50
CA ASP A 15 8.80 -12.31 -14.84
C ASP A 15 9.42 -11.44 -13.73
N THR A 16 10.45 -11.97 -13.09
CA THR A 16 11.20 -11.29 -12.04
C THR A 16 12.55 -10.74 -12.51
N GLU A 17 12.84 -10.92 -13.80
CA GLU A 17 14.07 -10.36 -14.40
C GLU A 17 13.97 -8.84 -14.33
N ASP A 18 14.99 -8.22 -13.77
CA ASP A 18 15.06 -6.78 -13.55
C ASP A 18 13.96 -6.18 -12.65
N ALA A 19 13.30 -7.01 -11.83
CA ALA A 19 12.31 -6.50 -10.90
C ALA A 19 12.95 -5.74 -9.72
N ASN A 20 12.38 -4.59 -9.40
CA ASN A 20 12.67 -3.91 -8.15
C ASN A 20 11.97 -4.66 -7.01
N VAL A 21 12.70 -5.02 -5.97
CA VAL A 21 12.16 -5.77 -4.84
C VAL A 21 12.26 -4.95 -3.58
N PHE A 22 11.16 -4.84 -2.86
CA PHE A 22 11.09 -4.25 -1.53
C PHE A 22 10.57 -5.28 -0.54
N LEU A 23 11.21 -5.36 0.62
CA LEU A 23 10.81 -6.21 1.75
C LEU A 23 10.53 -5.32 2.95
N ASN A 24 9.29 -5.39 3.45
CA ASN A 24 8.80 -4.55 4.56
C ASN A 24 9.13 -3.06 4.33
N GLY A 25 8.96 -2.59 3.09
CA GLY A 25 9.17 -1.20 2.69
C GLY A 25 10.61 -0.81 2.36
N VAL A 26 11.58 -1.70 2.48
CA VAL A 26 13.01 -1.42 2.22
C VAL A 26 13.49 -2.17 0.99
N ALA A 27 14.32 -1.53 0.16
CA ALA A 27 14.91 -2.15 -1.03
C ALA A 27 15.67 -3.45 -0.66
N SER A 28 15.40 -4.52 -1.40
CA SER A 28 15.83 -5.86 -1.02
C SER A 28 16.01 -6.78 -2.24
N THR A 29 16.01 -8.09 -2.00
CA THR A 29 16.11 -9.12 -3.03
C THR A 29 15.08 -10.21 -2.82
N LEU A 30 14.73 -10.96 -3.88
CA LEU A 30 13.85 -12.12 -3.77
C LEU A 30 14.38 -13.19 -2.82
N SER A 31 15.69 -13.34 -2.72
CA SER A 31 16.31 -14.27 -1.77
C SER A 31 16.05 -13.86 -0.32
N ALA A 32 16.14 -12.57 -0.02
CA ALA A 32 15.81 -12.03 1.30
C ALA A 32 14.32 -12.18 1.63
N VAL A 33 13.44 -11.91 0.66
CA VAL A 33 11.98 -12.15 0.80
C VAL A 33 11.69 -13.60 1.16
N ARG A 34 12.31 -14.55 0.45
CA ARG A 34 12.13 -15.98 0.73
C ARG A 34 12.61 -16.35 2.14
N SER A 35 13.76 -15.82 2.56
CA SER A 35 14.29 -16.08 3.90
C SER A 35 13.39 -15.50 4.99
N ALA A 36 12.90 -14.28 4.81
CA ALA A 36 11.98 -13.63 5.74
C ALA A 36 10.63 -14.37 5.80
N GLN A 37 10.11 -14.82 4.67
CA GLN A 37 8.89 -15.63 4.61
C GLN A 37 9.04 -16.94 5.37
N GLN A 38 10.19 -17.61 5.28
CA GLN A 38 10.45 -18.84 6.02
C GLN A 38 10.51 -18.59 7.54
N GLN A 39 10.99 -17.46 7.97
CA GLN A 39 11.05 -17.08 9.39
C GLN A 39 9.69 -16.65 9.93
N ALA A 40 8.96 -15.84 9.17
CA ALA A 40 7.66 -15.32 9.58
C ALA A 40 6.51 -16.33 9.38
N GLY A 41 6.71 -17.34 8.54
CA GLY A 41 5.67 -18.31 8.18
C GLY A 41 4.72 -17.84 7.08
N PHE A 42 4.74 -16.56 6.71
CA PHE A 42 3.94 -15.99 5.64
C PHE A 42 4.67 -14.83 4.96
N ALA A 43 4.20 -14.48 3.77
CA ALA A 43 4.51 -13.21 3.11
C ALA A 43 3.35 -12.83 2.21
N VAL A 44 3.05 -11.54 2.17
CA VAL A 44 2.13 -10.97 1.18
C VAL A 44 2.99 -10.31 0.11
N LEU A 45 2.70 -10.62 -1.15
CA LEU A 45 3.42 -10.07 -2.29
C LEU A 45 2.45 -9.35 -3.21
N TYR A 46 2.79 -8.11 -3.53
CA TYR A 46 2.14 -7.33 -4.57
C TYR A 46 3.14 -7.13 -5.70
N TYR A 47 2.71 -7.41 -6.92
CA TYR A 47 3.52 -7.21 -8.10
C TYR A 47 2.87 -6.19 -9.03
N ASN A 48 3.51 -5.04 -9.15
CA ASN A 48 3.14 -4.07 -10.18
C ASN A 48 3.85 -4.44 -11.48
N VAL A 49 3.09 -4.96 -12.44
CA VAL A 49 3.60 -5.41 -13.75
C VAL A 49 4.21 -4.24 -14.53
N LYS A 50 3.65 -3.06 -14.40
CA LYS A 50 4.02 -1.87 -15.18
C LYS A 50 5.37 -1.30 -14.75
N SER A 51 5.57 -1.17 -13.43
CA SER A 51 6.82 -0.71 -12.86
C SER A 51 7.84 -1.84 -12.62
N LYS A 52 7.45 -3.10 -12.86
CA LYS A 52 8.21 -4.30 -12.49
C LYS A 52 8.66 -4.25 -11.02
N THR A 53 7.76 -3.86 -10.13
CA THR A 53 8.06 -3.72 -8.70
C THR A 53 7.35 -4.79 -7.90
N ILE A 54 8.08 -5.46 -7.01
CA ILE A 54 7.57 -6.43 -6.05
C ILE A 54 7.61 -5.80 -4.67
N TRP A 55 6.44 -5.65 -4.08
CA TRP A 55 6.26 -5.26 -2.70
C TRP A 55 6.00 -6.50 -1.86
N ALA A 56 6.94 -6.88 -1.01
CA ALA A 56 6.81 -8.05 -0.14
C ALA A 56 6.75 -7.60 1.32
N TYR A 57 5.76 -8.12 2.03
CA TYR A 57 5.56 -7.81 3.45
C TYR A 57 5.37 -9.10 4.24
N THR A 58 6.14 -9.26 5.31
CA THR A 58 5.97 -10.30 6.32
C THR A 58 5.27 -9.75 7.56
N THR A 59 5.13 -8.44 7.65
CA THR A 59 4.31 -7.72 8.63
C THR A 59 3.33 -6.85 7.86
N MET A 60 2.09 -6.80 8.30
CA MET A 60 1.05 -5.94 7.73
C MET A 60 0.93 -4.69 8.59
N GLY A 61 0.75 -3.55 7.92
CA GLY A 61 0.57 -2.30 8.61
C GLY A 61 1.87 -1.58 8.93
N TRP A 62 1.81 -0.68 9.84
CA TRP A 62 2.85 0.27 10.19
C TRP A 62 3.50 -0.07 11.53
N ASP A 63 4.81 -0.08 11.57
CA ASP A 63 5.56 -0.14 12.82
C ASP A 63 5.78 1.28 13.36
N LYS A 64 5.12 1.58 14.46
CA LYS A 64 5.22 2.86 15.17
C LYS A 64 6.66 3.18 15.60
N ASP A 65 7.40 2.15 15.94
CA ASP A 65 8.76 2.29 16.48
C ASP A 65 9.81 2.47 15.39
N ASP A 66 9.44 2.30 14.12
CA ASP A 66 10.35 2.55 12.99
C ASP A 66 10.40 4.03 12.60
N ASP A 67 10.67 4.88 13.60
CA ASP A 67 10.98 6.30 13.42
C ASP A 67 12.40 6.52 12.88
N SER A 68 12.94 5.49 12.24
CA SER A 68 14.35 5.45 11.79
C SER A 68 14.67 6.39 10.63
N GLY A 69 13.72 7.24 10.20
CA GLY A 69 13.98 8.26 9.18
C GLY A 69 14.44 7.71 7.83
N ASN A 70 14.49 6.41 7.70
CA ASN A 70 14.82 5.72 6.49
C ASN A 70 13.56 5.62 5.64
N ASN A 71 13.65 5.97 4.39
CA ASN A 71 12.71 5.84 3.29
C ASN A 71 12.03 4.44 3.22
N SER A 72 11.39 4.00 4.28
CA SER A 72 10.62 2.78 4.29
C SER A 72 9.22 3.06 3.79
N TYR A 73 8.78 2.29 2.81
CA TYR A 73 7.42 2.34 2.32
C TYR A 73 6.53 1.50 3.22
N ILE A 74 5.44 2.07 3.67
CA ILE A 74 4.45 1.38 4.50
C ILE A 74 3.30 0.87 3.64
N LEU A 75 2.71 -0.24 4.08
CA LEU A 75 1.53 -0.82 3.47
C LEU A 75 0.30 -0.44 4.29
N LEU A 76 -0.67 0.22 3.66
CA LEU A 76 -1.96 0.53 4.25
C LEU A 76 -3.06 -0.18 3.48
N LYS A 77 -3.98 -0.78 4.21
CA LYS A 77 -5.17 -1.40 3.66
C LYS A 77 -6.40 -0.75 4.25
N GLY A 78 -7.39 -0.46 3.45
CA GLY A 78 -8.63 0.12 3.93
C GLY A 78 -9.64 0.39 2.83
N GLU A 79 -10.82 0.82 3.24
CA GLU A 79 -11.91 1.22 2.34
C GLU A 79 -11.78 2.70 1.97
N ILE A 80 -11.96 3.02 0.70
CA ILE A 80 -11.98 4.40 0.20
C ILE A 80 -13.25 5.08 0.66
N LYS A 81 -13.11 6.11 1.50
CA LYS A 81 -14.25 6.89 2.01
C LYS A 81 -14.47 8.20 1.27
N ASN A 82 -13.43 8.79 0.72
CA ASN A 82 -13.56 10.00 -0.09
C ASN A 82 -12.39 10.14 -1.05
N ILE A 83 -12.63 10.80 -2.17
CA ILE A 83 -11.62 11.19 -3.16
C ILE A 83 -11.71 12.71 -3.32
N TYR A 84 -10.61 13.40 -3.06
CA TYR A 84 -10.54 14.86 -3.16
C TYR A 84 -9.90 15.26 -4.48
N TYR A 85 -10.53 16.24 -5.12
CA TYR A 85 -10.12 16.71 -6.45
C TYR A 85 -9.53 18.12 -6.37
N LYS A 86 -8.73 18.45 -7.35
CA LYS A 86 -8.20 19.81 -7.48
C LYS A 86 -9.34 20.80 -7.70
N SER A 87 -9.35 21.90 -6.95
CA SER A 87 -10.42 22.89 -7.02
C SER A 87 -10.61 23.53 -8.41
N THR A 88 -9.56 23.55 -9.21
CA THR A 88 -9.57 24.10 -10.57
C THR A 88 -9.76 23.03 -11.65
N ASP A 89 -9.70 21.77 -11.27
CA ASP A 89 -9.83 20.62 -12.18
C ASP A 89 -10.42 19.43 -11.42
N VAL A 90 -11.74 19.29 -11.53
CA VAL A 90 -12.50 18.20 -10.88
C VAL A 90 -12.23 16.81 -11.45
N MET A 91 -11.36 16.71 -12.45
CA MET A 91 -10.98 15.45 -13.07
C MET A 91 -9.66 14.89 -12.50
N THR A 92 -8.92 15.72 -11.76
CA THR A 92 -7.62 15.33 -11.21
C THR A 92 -7.72 15.13 -9.69
N PRO A 93 -7.73 13.88 -9.21
CA PRO A 93 -7.65 13.60 -7.78
C PRO A 93 -6.32 14.09 -7.20
N THR A 94 -6.35 14.64 -6.01
CA THR A 94 -5.15 15.11 -5.30
C THR A 94 -4.84 14.28 -4.06
N SER A 95 -5.87 13.70 -3.46
CA SER A 95 -5.74 12.83 -2.29
C SER A 95 -6.95 11.92 -2.16
N VAL A 96 -6.76 10.87 -1.40
CA VAL A 96 -7.79 9.90 -1.04
C VAL A 96 -7.85 9.78 0.47
N ARG A 97 -9.05 9.70 1.03
CA ARG A 97 -9.28 9.39 2.45
C ARG A 97 -9.71 7.94 2.56
N ILE A 98 -8.98 7.15 3.34
CA ILE A 98 -9.29 5.75 3.60
C ILE A 98 -9.63 5.55 5.07
N GLU A 99 -10.56 4.63 5.34
CA GLU A 99 -10.73 4.04 6.66
C GLU A 99 -9.80 2.84 6.76
N VAL A 100 -8.78 2.94 7.63
CA VAL A 100 -7.75 1.91 7.75
C VAL A 100 -8.35 0.66 8.41
N ASP A 101 -8.18 -0.48 7.78
CA ASP A 101 -8.61 -1.77 8.29
C ASP A 101 -7.72 -2.21 9.47
N LYS A 102 -8.21 -1.98 10.69
CA LYS A 102 -7.51 -2.33 11.94
C LYS A 102 -7.44 -3.83 12.19
N ALA A 103 -8.27 -4.63 11.54
CA ALA A 103 -8.32 -6.07 11.78
C ALA A 103 -7.09 -6.81 11.25
N ASN A 104 -6.37 -6.23 10.30
CA ASN A 104 -5.18 -6.81 9.69
C ASN A 104 -3.90 -6.04 10.02
N SER A 105 -3.95 -5.06 10.91
CA SER A 105 -2.82 -4.19 11.22
C SER A 105 -2.11 -4.53 12.53
N ASP A 106 -2.34 -5.70 13.11
CA ASP A 106 -1.59 -6.29 14.23
C ASP A 106 -0.98 -5.25 15.19
N ASP A 107 -1.80 -4.42 15.81
CA ASP A 107 -1.36 -3.35 16.72
C ASP A 107 -0.43 -2.27 16.12
N SER A 108 -0.09 -2.39 14.84
CA SER A 108 0.84 -1.49 14.17
C SER A 108 0.24 -0.15 13.78
N PHE A 109 -1.09 -0.07 13.66
CA PHE A 109 -1.78 1.19 13.43
C PHE A 109 -2.33 1.74 14.75
N ASP A 110 -1.78 2.86 15.20
CA ASP A 110 -2.27 3.60 16.35
C ASP A 110 -3.19 4.72 15.87
N SER A 111 -4.45 4.69 16.30
CA SER A 111 -5.43 5.73 15.96
C SER A 111 -5.02 7.14 16.43
N SER A 112 -4.06 7.24 17.35
CA SER A 112 -3.48 8.54 17.75
C SER A 112 -2.60 9.15 16.67
N GLU A 113 -2.21 8.38 15.69
CA GLU A 113 -1.35 8.79 14.58
C GLU A 113 -2.17 9.22 13.33
N ASP A 114 -3.49 8.97 13.32
CA ASP A 114 -4.35 9.53 12.29
C ASP A 114 -4.64 11.03 12.57
N GLU A 115 -4.92 11.79 11.51
CA GLU A 115 -5.13 13.24 11.63
C GLU A 115 -6.28 13.60 12.57
N ASP A 116 -7.31 12.75 12.62
CA ASP A 116 -8.58 13.03 13.29
C ASP A 116 -8.83 12.09 14.48
N SER A 117 -7.93 11.15 14.76
CA SER A 117 -8.07 10.07 15.77
C SER A 117 -9.34 9.22 15.59
N ASP A 118 -9.83 9.11 14.36
CA ASP A 118 -11.07 8.42 14.01
C ASP A 118 -10.87 7.15 13.17
N GLY A 119 -9.62 6.79 12.90
CA GLY A 119 -9.25 5.64 12.06
C GLY A 119 -9.16 5.95 10.57
N TYR A 120 -9.24 7.23 10.19
CA TYR A 120 -9.13 7.68 8.81
C TYR A 120 -7.78 8.30 8.54
N LEU A 121 -7.24 8.05 7.34
CA LEU A 121 -6.03 8.70 6.85
C LEU A 121 -6.30 9.38 5.51
N THR A 122 -5.77 10.58 5.35
CA THR A 122 -5.74 11.30 4.08
C THR A 122 -4.38 11.13 3.43
N ILE A 123 -4.36 10.56 2.23
CA ILE A 123 -3.16 10.14 1.52
C ILE A 123 -3.06 10.91 0.22
N SER A 124 -1.94 11.57 0.00
CA SER A 124 -1.67 12.35 -1.23
C SER A 124 -1.44 11.45 -2.44
N LEU A 125 -1.91 11.89 -3.60
CA LEU A 125 -1.76 11.24 -4.90
C LEU A 125 -0.92 12.14 -5.81
N ASP A 126 0.39 11.98 -5.79
CA ASP A 126 1.31 12.89 -6.50
C ASP A 126 1.66 12.40 -7.91
N SER A 127 1.52 11.09 -8.18
CA SER A 127 1.80 10.55 -9.51
C SER A 127 0.58 10.61 -10.43
N SER A 128 0.79 10.93 -11.69
CA SER A 128 -0.28 10.95 -12.70
C SER A 128 -0.94 9.58 -12.90
N GLU A 129 -0.21 8.50 -12.64
CA GLU A 129 -0.74 7.15 -12.71
C GLU A 129 -1.75 6.88 -11.60
N LEU A 130 -1.40 7.23 -10.35
CA LEU A 130 -2.32 7.11 -9.22
C LEU A 130 -3.51 8.05 -9.36
N GLN A 131 -3.28 9.28 -9.78
CA GLN A 131 -4.37 10.23 -10.06
C GLN A 131 -5.36 9.68 -11.10
N TYR A 132 -4.86 8.98 -12.12
CA TYR A 132 -5.73 8.33 -13.10
C TYR A 132 -6.54 7.18 -12.47
N MET A 133 -5.92 6.33 -11.65
CA MET A 133 -6.59 5.19 -11.02
C MET A 133 -7.76 5.61 -10.13
N PHE A 134 -7.63 6.74 -9.43
CA PHE A 134 -8.68 7.31 -8.56
C PHE A 134 -9.57 8.35 -9.25
N SER A 135 -9.36 8.64 -10.53
CA SER A 135 -10.20 9.56 -11.28
C SER A 135 -11.51 8.89 -11.70
N ILE A 136 -12.45 9.68 -12.19
CA ILE A 136 -13.70 9.17 -12.76
C ILE A 136 -13.51 8.24 -13.97
N TYR A 137 -12.29 8.13 -14.49
CA TYR A 137 -11.91 7.24 -15.61
C TYR A 137 -11.10 6.03 -15.12
N GLY A 138 -10.76 5.97 -13.84
CA GLY A 138 -10.02 4.87 -13.24
C GLY A 138 -10.95 3.80 -12.68
N ASP A 139 -10.32 2.79 -12.09
CA ASP A 139 -11.03 1.60 -11.59
C ASP A 139 -11.29 1.66 -10.07
N LEU A 140 -10.74 2.67 -9.36
CA LEU A 140 -10.88 2.82 -7.92
C LEU A 140 -11.90 3.93 -7.58
N GLU A 141 -12.94 3.56 -6.85
CA GLU A 141 -14.01 4.48 -6.44
C GLU A 141 -14.29 4.42 -4.94
N VAL A 142 -15.09 5.34 -4.45
CA VAL A 142 -15.54 5.37 -3.05
C VAL A 142 -16.32 4.10 -2.73
N GLY A 143 -15.94 3.41 -1.67
CA GLY A 143 -16.50 2.14 -1.23
C GLY A 143 -15.65 0.92 -1.60
N ASP A 144 -14.62 1.09 -2.44
CA ASP A 144 -13.69 0.00 -2.75
C ASP A 144 -12.68 -0.22 -1.63
N ASP A 145 -12.31 -1.47 -1.45
CA ASP A 145 -11.15 -1.83 -0.64
C ASP A 145 -9.87 -1.65 -1.45
N VAL A 146 -8.92 -0.94 -0.89
CA VAL A 146 -7.65 -0.64 -1.54
C VAL A 146 -6.47 -1.00 -0.66
N VAL A 147 -5.38 -1.41 -1.29
CA VAL A 147 -4.07 -1.49 -0.67
C VAL A 147 -3.19 -0.39 -1.25
N LEU A 148 -2.68 0.47 -0.38
CA LEU A 148 -1.79 1.57 -0.73
C LEU A 148 -0.40 1.29 -0.19
N VAL A 149 0.61 1.46 -1.03
CA VAL A 149 2.00 1.56 -0.60
C VAL A 149 2.32 3.05 -0.49
N CYS A 150 2.70 3.49 0.69
CA CYS A 150 2.87 4.90 0.98
C CYS A 150 4.28 5.22 1.48
N ASN A 151 4.79 6.36 1.07
CA ASN A 151 5.89 7.02 1.74
C ASN A 151 5.32 7.89 2.87
N ARG A 152 5.88 7.74 4.07
CA ARG A 152 5.52 8.54 5.23
C ARG A 152 6.59 9.59 5.50
N ASN A 153 6.16 10.81 5.76
CA ASN A 153 7.01 11.90 6.22
C ASN A 153 6.31 12.63 7.37
N GLY A 154 6.70 12.30 8.59
CA GLY A 154 5.99 12.75 9.78
C GLY A 154 4.54 12.24 9.80
N SER A 155 3.57 13.12 9.88
CA SER A 155 2.13 12.81 9.78
C SER A 155 1.58 12.79 8.34
N SER A 156 2.42 13.03 7.34
CA SER A 156 2.00 13.10 5.94
C SER A 156 2.26 11.78 5.23
N TYR A 157 1.29 11.33 4.44
CA TYR A 157 1.32 10.11 3.65
C TYR A 157 1.19 10.44 2.18
N THR A 158 2.04 9.85 1.36
CA THR A 158 1.99 9.99 -0.10
C THR A 158 2.00 8.60 -0.71
N ALA A 159 0.97 8.27 -1.48
CA ALA A 159 0.91 6.98 -2.16
C ALA A 159 1.96 6.92 -3.28
N VAL A 160 2.65 5.79 -3.37
CA VAL A 160 3.59 5.45 -4.44
C VAL A 160 3.10 4.30 -5.30
N ASP A 161 2.17 3.50 -4.79
CA ASP A 161 1.50 2.43 -5.52
C ASP A 161 0.11 2.16 -4.92
N ALA A 162 -0.81 1.66 -5.73
CA ALA A 162 -2.16 1.32 -5.32
C ALA A 162 -2.66 0.06 -6.03
N LEU A 163 -3.44 -0.73 -5.32
CA LEU A 163 -4.01 -1.97 -5.82
C LEU A 163 -5.45 -2.11 -5.30
N GLU A 164 -6.37 -2.42 -6.18
CA GLU A 164 -7.70 -2.90 -5.81
C GLU A 164 -7.55 -4.24 -5.09
N TYR A 165 -8.34 -4.44 -4.03
CA TYR A 165 -8.22 -5.61 -3.16
C TYR A 165 -9.43 -6.55 -3.28
#